data_626d551f2122915e67ad69a50c77110a
#
_entry.id   626d551f2122915e67ad69a50c77110a
#
_cell.length_a   1.000
_cell.length_b   1.000
_cell.length_c   1.000
_cell.angle_alpha   90.00
_cell.angle_beta   90.00
_cell.angle_gamma   90.00
#
_symmetry.space_group_name_H-M   'P 1'
#
loop_
_entity.id
_entity.type
_entity.pdbx_description
1 polymer ?
#
loop_
_entity_poly.entity_id
_entity_poly.type
_entity_poly.pdbx_seq_one_letter_code
_entity_poly.pdbx_strand_id
1 'polypeptide(L)'
;MIRYGEISTTLWAIAASLAAALVIGLSPRPAVSLPLYARQTGQPCATCHTAFLELTPFGRRFKLGGYTLSGGDWTGPPFAVMLQAPTYTHTEAGQEGGAAPHFGPNNNFAFQQASLFTGGRFTDNLGAFIQGTYDGVTRRFSWDNTDIRFAKSIKLDGHNLLWGITTNNNPTVQDVWNTIPAWSFPYISSALAPTPTAKTFIDQVYAQQVAGVSAYAFLDDLFYLEFGGYRPLSTNTQKALGVDTIGQSPISGVAPYWRAAIEPNFGDHS
;
A
#
# COMPACT_ATOMS: atom_id res chain seq x y z
N MET A 1 34.33 -46.92 -17.17
CA MET A 1 32.89 -47.35 -17.26
C MET A 1 32.10 -46.52 -16.25
N ILE A 2 31.39 -45.51 -16.71
CA ILE A 2 30.51 -44.71 -15.86
C ILE A 2 29.24 -45.52 -15.64
N ARG A 3 28.90 -45.79 -14.39
CA ARG A 3 27.72 -46.61 -14.02
C ARG A 3 26.43 -45.85 -14.32
N TYR A 4 25.74 -46.19 -15.38
CA TYR A 4 24.45 -45.61 -15.78
C TYR A 4 23.36 -45.64 -14.68
N GLY A 5 23.47 -46.49 -13.68
CA GLY A 5 22.52 -46.59 -12.56
C GLY A 5 22.59 -45.43 -11.56
N GLU A 6 23.74 -44.85 -11.32
CA GLU A 6 23.91 -43.75 -10.34
C GLU A 6 23.40 -42.41 -10.86
N ILE A 7 23.51 -42.17 -12.17
CA ILE A 7 22.99 -40.97 -12.83
C ILE A 7 21.45 -40.96 -12.78
N SER A 8 20.80 -42.09 -12.95
CA SER A 8 19.36 -42.20 -12.91
C SER A 8 18.78 -41.87 -11.52
N THR A 9 19.36 -42.42 -10.46
CA THR A 9 18.88 -42.18 -9.09
C THR A 9 19.06 -40.71 -8.65
N THR A 10 20.15 -40.04 -9.07
CA THR A 10 20.40 -38.64 -8.79
C THR A 10 19.40 -37.75 -9.52
N LEU A 11 19.09 -38.02 -10.78
CA LEU A 11 18.09 -37.28 -11.56
C LEU A 11 16.70 -37.42 -10.96
N TRP A 12 16.30 -38.62 -10.51
CA TRP A 12 15.02 -38.83 -9.83
C TRP A 12 14.95 -38.10 -8.49
N ALA A 13 16.03 -38.05 -7.72
CA ALA A 13 16.09 -37.30 -6.46
C ALA A 13 15.95 -35.79 -6.68
N ILE A 14 16.62 -35.24 -7.72
CA ILE A 14 16.49 -33.81 -8.08
C ILE A 14 15.08 -33.51 -8.57
N ALA A 15 14.49 -34.35 -9.42
CA ALA A 15 13.12 -34.15 -9.91
C ALA A 15 12.09 -34.23 -8.76
N ALA A 16 12.25 -35.16 -7.84
CA ALA A 16 11.39 -35.26 -6.65
C ALA A 16 11.54 -34.06 -5.72
N SER A 17 12.75 -33.54 -5.53
CA SER A 17 13.01 -32.35 -4.73
C SER A 17 12.42 -31.08 -5.36
N LEU A 18 12.52 -30.94 -6.68
CA LEU A 18 11.90 -29.84 -7.43
C LEU A 18 10.37 -29.93 -7.40
N ALA A 19 9.81 -31.14 -7.54
CA ALA A 19 8.37 -31.36 -7.43
C ALA A 19 7.85 -31.04 -6.02
N ALA A 20 8.56 -31.47 -4.97
CA ALA A 20 8.24 -31.16 -3.59
C ALA A 20 8.32 -29.65 -3.31
N ALA A 21 9.35 -28.98 -3.80
CA ALA A 21 9.49 -27.52 -3.68
C ALA A 21 8.36 -26.79 -4.42
N LEU A 22 7.95 -27.30 -5.60
CA LEU A 22 6.84 -26.74 -6.37
C LEU A 22 5.51 -26.93 -5.63
N VAL A 23 5.23 -28.11 -5.08
CA VAL A 23 4.02 -28.39 -4.29
C VAL A 23 3.95 -27.52 -3.04
N ILE A 24 5.07 -27.36 -2.33
CA ILE A 24 5.16 -26.47 -1.15
C ILE A 24 4.94 -25.00 -1.56
N GLY A 25 5.48 -24.59 -2.70
CA GLY A 25 5.32 -23.23 -3.22
C GLY A 25 3.93 -22.92 -3.75
N LEU A 26 3.20 -23.93 -4.25
CA LEU A 26 1.84 -23.82 -4.77
C LEU A 26 0.75 -24.06 -3.71
N SER A 27 1.12 -24.42 -2.48
CA SER A 27 0.14 -24.55 -1.39
C SER A 27 -0.51 -23.20 -1.14
N PRO A 28 -1.85 -23.06 -1.27
CA PRO A 28 -2.52 -21.78 -1.01
C PRO A 28 -2.30 -21.41 0.44
N ARG A 29 -1.42 -20.44 0.67
CA ARG A 29 -1.32 -19.76 1.95
C ARG A 29 -2.27 -18.57 1.91
N PRO A 30 -2.99 -18.28 3.02
CA PRO A 30 -3.75 -17.04 3.08
C PRO A 30 -2.81 -15.89 2.69
N ALA A 31 -3.25 -15.05 1.75
CA ALA A 31 -2.49 -13.89 1.31
C ALA A 31 -2.20 -13.01 2.53
N VAL A 32 -0.96 -12.98 2.99
CA VAL A 32 -0.53 -12.16 4.11
C VAL A 32 -0.11 -10.81 3.54
N SER A 33 -1.05 -9.87 3.50
CA SER A 33 -0.74 -8.52 3.09
C SER A 33 0.01 -7.81 4.21
N LEU A 34 1.13 -7.19 3.88
CA LEU A 34 2.02 -6.43 4.78
C LEU A 34 2.30 -7.13 6.12
N PRO A 35 3.08 -8.22 6.14
CA PRO A 35 3.37 -8.94 7.37
C PRO A 35 4.09 -8.09 8.43
N LEU A 36 4.57 -6.90 8.08
CA LEU A 36 5.17 -5.92 8.96
C LEU A 36 4.28 -5.59 10.17
N TYR A 37 3.06 -5.11 9.91
CA TYR A 37 2.15 -4.71 10.98
C TYR A 37 1.50 -5.91 11.69
N ALA A 38 1.24 -7.00 10.96
CA ALA A 38 0.78 -8.24 11.58
C ALA A 38 1.81 -8.77 12.59
N ARG A 39 3.09 -8.70 12.27
CA ARG A 39 4.17 -9.07 13.20
C ARG A 39 4.26 -8.12 14.39
N GLN A 40 4.19 -6.81 14.17
CA GLN A 40 4.24 -5.80 15.21
C GLN A 40 3.09 -5.94 16.21
N THR A 41 1.88 -6.16 15.71
CA THR A 41 0.66 -6.17 16.53
C THR A 41 0.29 -7.56 17.07
N GLY A 42 0.83 -8.63 16.47
CA GLY A 42 0.38 -10.00 16.73
C GLY A 42 -1.01 -10.30 16.14
N GLN A 43 -1.58 -9.40 15.34
CA GLN A 43 -2.93 -9.53 14.80
C GLN A 43 -2.93 -10.09 13.38
N PRO A 44 -3.93 -10.91 13.00
CA PRO A 44 -4.11 -11.35 11.64
C PRO A 44 -4.58 -10.20 10.74
N CYS A 45 -4.33 -10.31 9.44
CA CYS A 45 -4.64 -9.26 8.46
C CYS A 45 -6.13 -8.85 8.47
N ALA A 46 -7.04 -9.81 8.67
CA ALA A 46 -8.48 -9.58 8.72
C ALA A 46 -8.92 -8.71 9.92
N THR A 47 -8.10 -8.55 10.96
CA THR A 47 -8.40 -7.61 12.05
C THR A 47 -8.32 -6.17 11.56
N CYS A 48 -7.42 -5.87 10.61
CA CYS A 48 -7.22 -4.51 10.09
C CYS A 48 -7.91 -4.25 8.75
N HIS A 49 -8.23 -5.29 7.98
CA HIS A 49 -8.75 -5.15 6.61
C HIS A 49 -10.05 -5.93 6.41
N THR A 50 -11.05 -5.27 5.82
CA THR A 50 -12.28 -5.91 5.31
C THR A 50 -12.03 -6.54 3.95
N ALA A 51 -11.39 -5.78 3.08
CA ALA A 51 -10.81 -6.21 1.82
C ALA A 51 -9.37 -5.68 1.76
N PHE A 52 -8.58 -6.14 0.79
CA PHE A 52 -7.22 -5.62 0.64
C PHE A 52 -7.24 -4.10 0.44
N LEU A 53 -6.46 -3.39 1.24
CA LEU A 53 -6.32 -1.96 1.46
C LEU A 53 -7.43 -1.31 2.29
N GLU A 54 -8.70 -1.71 2.19
CA GLU A 54 -9.77 -1.14 2.98
C GLU A 54 -9.63 -1.51 4.46
N LEU A 55 -9.85 -0.54 5.36
CA LEU A 55 -9.59 -0.71 6.79
C LEU A 55 -10.88 -0.92 7.59
N THR A 56 -10.83 -1.92 8.49
CA THR A 56 -11.79 -2.06 9.58
C THR A 56 -11.68 -0.90 10.58
N PRO A 57 -12.62 -0.73 11.54
CA PRO A 57 -12.48 0.21 12.65
C PRO A 57 -11.15 0.05 13.39
N PHE A 58 -10.72 -1.19 13.65
CA PHE A 58 -9.44 -1.46 14.30
C PHE A 58 -8.24 -0.99 13.44
N GLY A 59 -8.27 -1.28 12.14
CA GLY A 59 -7.23 -0.84 11.20
C GLY A 59 -7.14 0.69 11.09
N ARG A 60 -8.29 1.37 11.08
CA ARG A 60 -8.36 2.84 11.11
C ARG A 60 -7.76 3.41 12.38
N ARG A 61 -8.14 2.85 13.53
CA ARG A 61 -7.58 3.27 14.82
C ARG A 61 -6.08 3.01 14.93
N PHE A 62 -5.58 1.90 14.38
CA PHE A 62 -4.15 1.63 14.28
C PHE A 62 -3.42 2.69 13.44
N LYS A 63 -3.95 3.02 12.27
CA LYS A 63 -3.40 4.07 11.38
C LYS A 63 -3.42 5.44 12.06
N LEU A 64 -4.57 5.86 12.62
CA LEU A 64 -4.72 7.13 13.33
C LEU A 64 -3.88 7.18 14.61
N GLY A 65 -3.68 6.05 15.28
CA GLY A 65 -2.78 5.91 16.43
C GLY A 65 -1.29 5.97 16.07
N GLY A 66 -0.95 6.37 14.85
CA GLY A 66 0.43 6.56 14.40
C GLY A 66 1.18 5.25 14.20
N TYR A 67 0.49 4.16 13.86
CA TYR A 67 1.09 2.84 13.66
C TYR A 67 1.84 2.29 14.90
N THR A 68 1.48 2.76 16.10
CA THR A 68 2.26 2.53 17.32
C THR A 68 1.80 1.34 18.16
N LEU A 69 0.58 0.82 17.91
CA LEU A 69 0.08 -0.35 18.63
C LEU A 69 1.04 -1.53 18.41
N SER A 70 1.45 -2.14 19.52
CA SER A 70 2.32 -3.30 19.56
C SER A 70 1.74 -4.34 20.51
N GLY A 71 1.75 -5.59 20.12
CA GLY A 71 1.24 -6.71 20.92
C GLY A 71 1.93 -8.02 20.58
N GLY A 72 2.80 -8.01 19.57
CA GLY A 72 3.62 -9.15 19.19
C GLY A 72 5.01 -9.10 19.81
N ASP A 73 5.58 -10.27 20.07
CA ASP A 73 6.97 -10.43 20.59
C ASP A 73 8.02 -10.37 19.48
N TRP A 74 7.65 -9.86 18.31
CA TRP A 74 8.54 -9.88 17.16
C TRP A 74 9.66 -8.83 17.24
N THR A 75 10.89 -9.29 17.10
CA THR A 75 12.12 -8.48 17.17
C THR A 75 12.86 -8.40 15.83
N GLY A 76 12.27 -8.93 14.75
CA GLY A 76 12.90 -8.93 13.43
C GLY A 76 12.91 -7.54 12.76
N PRO A 77 13.51 -7.43 11.57
CA PRO A 77 13.62 -6.15 10.87
C PRO A 77 12.25 -5.60 10.47
N PRO A 78 12.01 -4.29 10.60
CA PRO A 78 10.72 -3.67 10.34
C PRO A 78 10.49 -3.44 8.84
N PHE A 79 10.55 -4.51 8.03
CA PHE A 79 10.27 -4.43 6.61
C PHE A 79 9.43 -5.61 6.11
N ALA A 80 8.76 -5.40 4.98
CA ALA A 80 8.03 -6.41 4.23
C ALA A 80 8.21 -6.19 2.72
N VAL A 81 8.07 -7.26 1.96
CA VAL A 81 8.10 -7.22 0.50
C VAL A 81 6.76 -7.71 -0.03
N MET A 82 6.24 -7.04 -1.03
CA MET A 82 5.08 -7.47 -1.81
C MET A 82 5.50 -7.66 -3.26
N LEU A 83 5.16 -8.80 -3.81
CA LEU A 83 5.30 -9.07 -5.24
C LEU A 83 3.91 -9.28 -5.82
N GLN A 84 3.55 -8.50 -6.83
CA GLN A 84 2.37 -8.79 -7.63
C GLN A 84 2.75 -9.77 -8.72
N ALA A 85 1.96 -10.83 -8.84
CA ALA A 85 2.21 -11.88 -9.83
C ALA A 85 2.25 -11.30 -11.25
N PRO A 86 3.04 -11.88 -12.14
CA PRO A 86 2.98 -11.56 -13.56
C PRO A 86 1.57 -11.82 -14.09
N THR A 87 1.10 -10.97 -14.98
CA THR A 87 -0.20 -11.10 -15.62
C THR A 87 -0.05 -11.18 -17.13
N TYR A 88 -0.94 -11.96 -17.73
CA TYR A 88 -1.11 -11.97 -19.19
C TYR A 88 -2.39 -11.19 -19.53
N THR A 89 -2.25 -10.17 -20.34
CA THR A 89 -3.35 -9.31 -20.76
C THR A 89 -3.73 -9.61 -22.21
N HIS A 90 -4.97 -10.05 -22.39
CA HIS A 90 -5.59 -10.25 -23.69
C HIS A 90 -6.96 -9.58 -23.72
N THR A 91 -7.21 -8.77 -24.72
CA THR A 91 -8.51 -8.12 -24.98
C THR A 91 -8.92 -8.39 -26.44
N GLU A 92 -10.21 -8.43 -26.74
CA GLU A 92 -10.70 -8.65 -28.12
C GLU A 92 -10.29 -7.51 -29.06
N ALA A 93 -10.18 -6.29 -28.51
CA ALA A 93 -9.71 -5.11 -29.25
C ALA A 93 -8.38 -4.62 -28.68
N GLY A 94 -7.58 -3.99 -29.52
CA GLY A 94 -6.38 -3.28 -29.06
C GLY A 94 -6.73 -2.18 -28.07
N GLN A 95 -5.76 -1.80 -27.22
CA GLN A 95 -5.95 -0.73 -26.27
C GLN A 95 -6.10 0.63 -26.96
N GLU A 96 -7.11 1.42 -26.58
CA GLU A 96 -7.19 2.82 -27.00
C GLU A 96 -6.01 3.61 -26.40
N GLY A 97 -5.45 4.52 -27.21
CA GLY A 97 -4.31 5.35 -26.78
C GLY A 97 -2.94 4.76 -27.03
N GLY A 98 -2.86 3.56 -27.62
CA GLY A 98 -1.60 2.90 -27.97
C GLY A 98 -1.07 1.99 -26.85
N ALA A 99 0.03 1.31 -27.17
CA ALA A 99 0.69 0.41 -26.23
C ALA A 99 1.58 1.19 -25.24
N ALA A 100 1.65 0.73 -24.00
CA ALA A 100 2.65 1.22 -23.06
C ALA A 100 4.07 0.97 -23.62
N PRO A 101 5.08 1.78 -23.26
CA PRO A 101 6.45 1.53 -23.68
C PRO A 101 6.88 0.08 -23.41
N HIS A 102 7.52 -0.55 -24.38
CA HIS A 102 8.00 -1.94 -24.34
C HIS A 102 6.92 -3.04 -24.45
N PHE A 103 5.68 -2.69 -24.71
CA PHE A 103 4.57 -3.64 -24.86
C PHE A 103 3.87 -3.48 -26.20
N GLY A 104 3.23 -4.55 -26.67
CA GLY A 104 2.36 -4.52 -27.83
C GLY A 104 0.97 -3.98 -27.50
N PRO A 105 0.13 -3.76 -28.51
CA PRO A 105 -1.24 -3.30 -28.28
C PRO A 105 -2.12 -4.36 -27.58
N ASN A 106 -1.71 -5.62 -27.58
CA ASN A 106 -2.40 -6.74 -26.95
C ASN A 106 -1.47 -7.92 -26.70
N ASN A 107 -1.93 -8.96 -26.01
CA ASN A 107 -1.20 -10.21 -25.73
C ASN A 107 0.10 -9.97 -24.96
N ASN A 108 0.05 -9.15 -23.95
CA ASN A 108 1.21 -8.79 -23.15
C ASN A 108 1.33 -9.69 -21.91
N PHE A 109 2.56 -10.16 -21.66
CA PHE A 109 2.94 -10.73 -20.38
C PHE A 109 3.81 -9.73 -19.63
N ALA A 110 3.36 -9.30 -18.45
CA ALA A 110 4.05 -8.27 -17.69
C ALA A 110 4.20 -8.66 -16.22
N PHE A 111 5.39 -8.48 -15.67
CA PHE A 111 5.59 -8.38 -14.24
C PHE A 111 4.99 -7.06 -13.77
N GLN A 112 4.08 -7.10 -12.79
CA GLN A 112 3.36 -5.91 -12.42
C GLN A 112 4.14 -5.03 -11.46
N GLN A 113 4.51 -5.56 -10.30
CA GLN A 113 5.04 -4.72 -9.24
C GLN A 113 5.87 -5.52 -8.22
N ALA A 114 6.94 -4.89 -7.73
CA ALA A 114 7.63 -5.28 -6.51
C ALA A 114 7.69 -4.08 -5.57
N SER A 115 7.17 -4.22 -4.36
CA SER A 115 7.20 -3.15 -3.36
C SER A 115 7.96 -3.59 -2.10
N LEU A 116 8.78 -2.68 -1.60
CA LEU A 116 9.42 -2.78 -0.30
C LEU A 116 8.71 -1.82 0.65
N PHE A 117 8.28 -2.36 1.78
CA PHE A 117 7.65 -1.60 2.86
C PHE A 117 8.54 -1.59 4.09
N THR A 118 8.61 -0.45 4.74
CA THR A 118 9.23 -0.29 6.05
C THR A 118 8.41 0.67 6.90
N GLY A 119 8.58 0.62 8.21
CA GLY A 119 7.84 1.48 9.14
C GLY A 119 7.50 0.77 10.42
N GLY A 120 6.37 1.13 11.01
CA GLY A 120 5.90 0.66 12.30
C GLY A 120 6.17 1.66 13.41
N ARG A 121 6.21 1.16 14.64
CA ARG A 121 6.41 1.94 15.85
C ARG A 121 7.87 2.35 16.01
N PHE A 122 8.12 3.65 16.09
CA PHE A 122 9.43 4.22 16.48
C PHE A 122 9.46 4.55 17.97
N THR A 123 8.38 5.15 18.47
CA THR A 123 8.16 5.42 19.90
C THR A 123 6.71 5.10 20.27
N ASP A 124 6.31 5.34 21.52
CA ASP A 124 4.94 5.13 21.96
C ASP A 124 3.91 5.99 21.21
N ASN A 125 4.35 7.10 20.64
CA ASN A 125 3.48 8.08 19.97
C ASN A 125 3.90 8.40 18.53
N LEU A 126 4.97 7.80 18.00
CA LEU A 126 5.49 8.09 16.67
C LEU A 126 5.71 6.79 15.91
N GLY A 127 5.19 6.73 14.73
CA GLY A 127 5.42 5.63 13.79
C GLY A 127 5.24 6.07 12.36
N ALA A 128 5.44 5.13 11.43
CA ALA A 128 5.43 5.40 10.01
C ALA A 128 4.97 4.23 9.17
N PHE A 129 4.53 4.57 7.96
CA PHE A 129 4.36 3.70 6.80
C PHE A 129 5.16 4.27 5.64
N ILE A 130 6.06 3.47 5.09
CA ILE A 130 6.95 3.88 4.00
C ILE A 130 6.98 2.77 2.94
N GLN A 131 6.85 3.15 1.67
CA GLN A 131 6.81 2.24 0.54
C GLN A 131 7.68 2.75 -0.60
N GLY A 132 8.55 1.87 -1.12
CA GLY A 132 9.24 2.06 -2.39
C GLY A 132 8.79 0.97 -3.36
N THR A 133 8.54 1.32 -4.61
CA THR A 133 7.93 0.42 -5.59
C THR A 133 8.73 0.38 -6.87
N TYR A 134 9.02 -0.84 -7.34
CA TYR A 134 9.42 -1.08 -8.72
C TYR A 134 8.19 -1.44 -9.54
N ASP A 135 7.86 -0.60 -10.51
CA ASP A 135 6.82 -0.84 -11.51
C ASP A 135 7.42 -1.60 -12.69
N GLY A 136 6.93 -2.81 -12.93
CA GLY A 136 7.45 -3.68 -13.99
C GLY A 136 6.95 -3.29 -15.39
N VAL A 137 5.89 -2.47 -15.49
CA VAL A 137 5.36 -1.98 -16.77
C VAL A 137 6.20 -0.78 -17.25
N THR A 138 6.39 0.22 -16.41
CA THR A 138 7.23 1.38 -16.71
C THR A 138 8.73 1.09 -16.53
N ARG A 139 9.07 -0.06 -15.90
CA ARG A 139 10.44 -0.50 -15.59
C ARG A 139 11.20 0.53 -14.77
N ARG A 140 10.51 1.14 -13.82
CA ARG A 140 11.04 2.22 -12.99
C ARG A 140 10.85 1.92 -11.52
N PHE A 141 11.85 2.24 -10.71
CA PHE A 141 11.71 2.31 -9.27
C PHE A 141 11.32 3.73 -8.84
N SER A 142 10.37 3.85 -7.94
CA SER A 142 9.97 5.11 -7.35
C SER A 142 9.78 4.99 -5.85
N TRP A 143 10.01 6.08 -5.14
CA TRP A 143 9.57 6.25 -3.77
C TRP A 143 8.05 6.51 -3.78
N ASP A 144 7.29 5.54 -3.33
CA ASP A 144 5.83 5.52 -3.51
C ASP A 144 5.13 6.30 -2.39
N ASN A 145 5.03 5.72 -1.21
CA ASN A 145 4.32 6.32 -0.10
C ASN A 145 5.20 6.58 1.10
N THR A 146 4.96 7.70 1.76
CA THR A 146 5.47 8.01 3.09
C THR A 146 4.33 8.61 3.90
N ASP A 147 4.08 8.04 5.07
CA ASP A 147 3.17 8.60 6.07
C ASP A 147 3.83 8.43 7.45
N ILE A 148 4.20 9.53 8.06
CA ILE A 148 4.80 9.58 9.40
C ILE A 148 3.80 10.27 10.31
N ARG A 149 3.44 9.61 11.42
CA ARG A 149 2.42 10.10 12.33
C ARG A 149 2.92 10.16 13.76
N PHE A 150 2.71 11.31 14.37
CA PHE A 150 2.69 11.45 15.82
C PHE A 150 1.23 11.44 16.29
N ALA A 151 0.89 10.58 17.25
CA ALA A 151 -0.47 10.46 17.76
C ALA A 151 -0.50 10.24 19.25
N LYS A 152 -1.54 10.76 19.91
CA LYS A 152 -1.76 10.58 21.34
C LYS A 152 -3.25 10.49 21.65
N SER A 153 -3.62 9.53 22.50
CA SER A 153 -4.96 9.43 23.06
C SER A 153 -5.00 10.10 24.43
N ILE A 154 -6.02 10.92 24.65
CA ILE A 154 -6.30 11.56 25.93
C ILE A 154 -7.77 11.43 26.29
N LYS A 155 -8.13 11.59 27.55
CA LYS A 155 -9.50 11.79 28.01
C LYS A 155 -9.75 13.27 28.21
N LEU A 156 -10.81 13.81 27.62
CA LEU A 156 -11.23 15.19 27.74
C LEU A 156 -12.71 15.19 28.15
N ASP A 157 -13.01 15.63 29.36
CA ASP A 157 -14.38 15.70 29.91
C ASP A 157 -15.20 14.40 29.75
N GLY A 158 -14.54 13.26 29.96
CA GLY A 158 -15.16 11.93 29.82
C GLY A 158 -15.13 11.34 28.42
N HIS A 159 -14.82 12.12 27.41
CA HIS A 159 -14.69 11.70 26.02
C HIS A 159 -13.28 11.20 25.69
N ASN A 160 -13.19 10.23 24.79
CA ASN A 160 -11.91 9.76 24.28
C ASN A 160 -11.51 10.59 23.05
N LEU A 161 -10.39 11.28 23.12
CA LEU A 161 -9.85 12.05 22.00
C LEU A 161 -8.53 11.44 21.56
N LEU A 162 -8.49 10.90 20.36
CA LEU A 162 -7.26 10.59 19.64
C LEU A 162 -6.93 11.77 18.74
N TRP A 163 -5.79 12.40 18.94
CA TRP A 163 -5.32 13.48 18.10
C TRP A 163 -3.91 13.19 17.59
N GLY A 164 -3.55 13.78 16.47
CA GLY A 164 -2.22 13.60 15.92
C GLY A 164 -1.85 14.60 14.85
N ILE A 165 -0.60 14.46 14.41
CA ILE A 165 -0.03 15.19 13.28
C ILE A 165 0.52 14.15 12.32
N THR A 166 0.24 14.30 11.03
CA THR A 166 0.79 13.48 9.97
C THR A 166 1.60 14.32 9.00
N THR A 167 2.69 13.75 8.49
CA THR A 167 3.36 14.25 7.29
C THR A 167 3.46 13.15 6.26
N ASN A 168 3.10 13.46 5.03
CA ASN A 168 3.04 12.47 3.95
C ASN A 168 3.29 13.10 2.57
N ASN A 169 3.55 12.25 1.59
CA ASN A 169 3.79 12.62 0.20
C ASN A 169 2.65 12.20 -0.74
N ASN A 170 1.50 11.80 -0.19
CA ASN A 170 0.40 11.28 -1.00
C ASN A 170 -0.94 11.56 -0.32
N PRO A 171 -1.78 12.49 -0.86
CA PRO A 171 -3.10 12.77 -0.31
C PRO A 171 -4.02 11.53 -0.25
N THR A 172 -3.81 10.53 -1.09
CA THR A 172 -4.55 9.28 -1.06
C THR A 172 -4.32 8.50 0.23
N VAL A 173 -3.12 8.59 0.83
CA VAL A 173 -2.78 7.97 2.11
C VAL A 173 -3.54 8.60 3.28
N GLN A 174 -4.03 9.83 3.10
CA GLN A 174 -4.86 10.52 4.09
C GLN A 174 -6.28 9.96 4.21
N ASP A 175 -6.72 9.18 3.26
CA ASP A 175 -7.99 8.46 3.41
C ASP A 175 -7.91 7.47 4.57
N VAL A 176 -8.60 7.81 5.67
CA VAL A 176 -8.57 7.02 6.91
C VAL A 176 -9.07 5.61 6.69
N TRP A 177 -10.05 5.45 5.81
CA TRP A 177 -10.67 4.16 5.48
C TRP A 177 -9.90 3.36 4.43
N ASN A 178 -8.94 3.96 3.74
CA ASN A 178 -8.23 3.42 2.58
C ASN A 178 -9.18 3.01 1.43
N THR A 179 -10.35 3.62 1.33
CA THR A 179 -11.32 3.33 0.26
C THR A 179 -10.86 3.91 -1.08
N ILE A 180 -10.21 5.07 -1.06
CA ILE A 180 -9.67 5.69 -2.28
C ILE A 180 -8.58 4.81 -2.92
N PRO A 181 -7.52 4.39 -2.22
CA PRO A 181 -6.52 3.50 -2.82
C PRO A 181 -7.09 2.10 -3.12
N ALA A 182 -8.11 1.64 -2.40
CA ALA A 182 -8.75 0.36 -2.64
C ALA A 182 -9.65 0.36 -3.87
N TRP A 183 -10.13 1.52 -4.31
CA TRP A 183 -11.12 1.64 -5.36
C TRP A 183 -10.76 0.93 -6.66
N SER A 184 -9.53 1.08 -7.13
CA SER A 184 -9.07 0.46 -8.37
C SER A 184 -8.37 -0.88 -8.15
N PHE A 185 -7.87 -1.16 -6.95
CA PHE A 185 -6.96 -2.26 -6.71
C PHE A 185 -7.56 -3.66 -6.94
N PRO A 186 -8.77 -4.01 -6.49
CA PRO A 186 -9.32 -5.34 -6.73
C PRO A 186 -9.83 -5.54 -8.17
N TYR A 187 -10.02 -4.46 -8.93
CA TYR A 187 -10.59 -4.49 -10.28
C TYR A 187 -9.54 -4.46 -11.39
N ILE A 188 -8.29 -4.15 -11.06
CA ILE A 188 -7.19 -4.08 -12.02
C ILE A 188 -6.30 -5.30 -11.82
N SER A 189 -6.32 -6.21 -12.79
CA SER A 189 -5.41 -7.35 -12.82
C SER A 189 -4.01 -6.98 -13.35
N SER A 190 -3.92 -5.91 -14.12
CA SER A 190 -2.70 -5.42 -14.77
C SER A 190 -2.79 -3.94 -15.09
N ALA A 191 -1.67 -3.21 -14.95
CA ALA A 191 -1.58 -1.82 -15.42
C ALA A 191 -1.70 -1.68 -16.95
N LEU A 192 -1.63 -2.80 -17.67
CA LEU A 192 -1.86 -2.86 -19.13
C LEU A 192 -3.33 -3.19 -19.48
N ALA A 193 -4.16 -3.51 -18.51
CA ALA A 193 -5.58 -3.78 -18.73
C ALA A 193 -6.37 -2.46 -18.79
N PRO A 194 -7.49 -2.44 -19.51
CA PRO A 194 -8.43 -1.32 -19.46
C PRO A 194 -8.88 -1.06 -18.01
N THR A 195 -8.85 0.18 -17.60
CA THR A 195 -9.27 0.59 -16.26
C THR A 195 -10.62 1.31 -16.31
N PRO A 196 -11.47 1.20 -15.27
CA PRO A 196 -12.69 2.00 -15.19
C PRO A 196 -12.36 3.51 -15.27
N THR A 197 -13.12 4.25 -16.04
CA THR A 197 -12.96 5.71 -16.14
C THR A 197 -13.48 6.43 -14.90
N ALA A 198 -14.43 5.81 -14.19
CA ALA A 198 -14.94 6.32 -12.92
C ALA A 198 -13.88 6.20 -11.82
N LYS A 199 -13.55 7.32 -11.20
CA LYS A 199 -12.61 7.38 -10.06
C LYS A 199 -12.94 8.56 -9.16
N THR A 200 -12.43 8.54 -7.94
CA THR A 200 -12.53 9.69 -7.05
C THR A 200 -11.62 10.82 -7.53
N PHE A 201 -12.03 12.07 -7.29
CA PHE A 201 -11.27 13.24 -7.75
C PHE A 201 -9.83 13.27 -7.19
N ILE A 202 -9.64 12.81 -5.95
CA ILE A 202 -8.34 12.84 -5.27
C ILE A 202 -7.47 11.61 -5.57
N ASP A 203 -8.01 10.57 -6.24
CA ASP A 203 -7.27 9.35 -6.51
C ASP A 203 -6.03 9.63 -7.35
N GLN A 204 -4.86 9.41 -6.74
CA GLN A 204 -3.51 9.53 -7.31
C GLN A 204 -3.15 10.89 -7.92
N VAL A 205 -4.02 11.91 -7.83
CA VAL A 205 -3.82 13.19 -8.53
C VAL A 205 -2.53 13.88 -8.14
N TYR A 206 -2.13 13.81 -6.88
CA TYR A 206 -0.91 14.44 -6.35
C TYR A 206 0.04 13.43 -5.70
N ALA A 207 -0.21 12.15 -5.89
CA ALA A 207 0.62 11.10 -5.32
C ALA A 207 2.09 11.32 -5.68
N GLN A 208 2.97 11.29 -4.67
CA GLN A 208 4.42 11.42 -4.80
C GLN A 208 4.93 12.78 -5.31
N GLN A 209 4.04 13.67 -5.75
CA GLN A 209 4.38 14.97 -6.30
C GLN A 209 4.45 16.07 -5.24
N VAL A 210 3.85 15.81 -4.09
CA VAL A 210 3.69 16.80 -2.99
C VAL A 210 4.23 16.26 -1.68
N ALA A 211 4.47 17.16 -0.74
CA ALA A 211 4.59 16.86 0.68
C ALA A 211 3.55 17.66 1.45
N GLY A 212 2.89 17.03 2.40
CA GLY A 212 1.85 17.64 3.22
C GLY A 212 2.09 17.44 4.70
N VAL A 213 1.48 18.33 5.47
CA VAL A 213 1.38 18.24 6.93
C VAL A 213 -0.05 18.54 7.32
N SER A 214 -0.65 17.68 8.16
CA SER A 214 -1.98 17.86 8.69
C SER A 214 -2.04 17.54 10.18
N ALA A 215 -2.92 18.24 10.90
CA ALA A 215 -3.34 17.86 12.23
C ALA A 215 -4.74 17.25 12.17
N TYR A 216 -4.99 16.23 12.97
CA TYR A 216 -6.29 15.56 13.02
C TYR A 216 -6.73 15.26 14.45
N ALA A 217 -8.03 15.08 14.59
CA ALA A 217 -8.71 14.69 15.83
C ALA A 217 -9.78 13.64 15.50
N PHE A 218 -9.88 12.62 16.36
CA PHE A 218 -10.90 11.58 16.28
C PHE A 218 -11.54 11.42 17.66
N LEU A 219 -12.74 11.93 17.79
CA LEU A 219 -13.47 11.99 19.06
C LEU A 219 -14.42 10.80 19.17
N ASP A 220 -14.29 10.05 20.27
CA ASP A 220 -15.10 8.88 20.62
C ASP A 220 -15.20 7.80 19.54
N ASP A 221 -14.17 7.71 18.69
CA ASP A 221 -14.16 6.84 17.50
C ASP A 221 -15.35 7.09 16.57
N LEU A 222 -15.93 8.30 16.61
CA LEU A 222 -17.13 8.70 15.86
C LEU A 222 -16.88 9.90 14.95
N PHE A 223 -16.32 11.00 15.48
CA PHE A 223 -16.14 12.24 14.74
C PHE A 223 -14.69 12.45 14.37
N TYR A 224 -14.41 12.45 13.09
CA TYR A 224 -13.09 12.73 12.55
C TYR A 224 -13.03 14.11 11.89
N LEU A 225 -11.99 14.85 12.21
CA LEU A 225 -11.67 16.14 11.60
C LEU A 225 -10.17 16.21 11.32
N GLU A 226 -9.80 16.65 10.14
CA GLU A 226 -8.42 16.88 9.73
C GLU A 226 -8.29 18.21 8.99
N PHE A 227 -7.21 18.91 9.24
CA PHE A 227 -6.85 20.14 8.56
C PHE A 227 -5.34 20.22 8.33
N GLY A 228 -4.95 20.64 7.14
CA GLY A 228 -3.55 20.78 6.77
C GLY A 228 -3.34 21.35 5.38
N GLY A 229 -2.20 21.08 4.80
CA GLY A 229 -1.90 21.53 3.47
C GLY A 229 -0.76 20.78 2.80
N TYR A 230 -0.74 20.85 1.48
CA TYR A 230 0.25 20.23 0.62
C TYR A 230 1.00 21.25 -0.19
N ARG A 231 2.27 21.01 -0.37
CA ARG A 231 3.15 21.81 -1.23
C ARG A 231 3.83 20.90 -2.26
N PRO A 232 3.98 21.34 -3.52
CA PRO A 232 4.67 20.55 -4.52
C PRO A 232 6.15 20.38 -4.14
N LEU A 233 6.65 19.18 -4.34
CA LEU A 233 8.08 18.90 -4.31
C LEU A 233 8.74 19.52 -5.54
N SER A 234 10.00 19.94 -5.41
CA SER A 234 10.74 20.42 -6.57
C SER A 234 10.87 19.33 -7.63
N THR A 235 10.90 19.68 -8.91
CA THR A 235 11.08 18.71 -10.00
C THR A 235 12.35 17.87 -9.81
N ASN A 236 13.43 18.47 -9.29
CA ASN A 236 14.66 17.74 -9.00
C ASN A 236 14.47 16.69 -7.90
N THR A 237 13.75 17.05 -6.83
CA THR A 237 13.41 16.10 -5.76
C THR A 237 12.57 14.96 -6.29
N GLN A 238 11.53 15.25 -7.07
CA GLN A 238 10.66 14.25 -7.66
C GLN A 238 11.45 13.28 -8.54
N LYS A 239 12.32 13.79 -9.42
CA LYS A 239 13.21 12.96 -10.28
C LYS A 239 14.15 12.10 -9.45
N ALA A 240 14.73 12.64 -8.38
CA ALA A 240 15.60 11.88 -7.48
C ALA A 240 14.85 10.74 -6.76
N LEU A 241 13.55 10.91 -6.53
CA LEU A 241 12.66 9.90 -5.95
C LEU A 241 12.08 8.94 -7.01
N GLY A 242 12.47 9.05 -8.28
CA GLY A 242 11.98 8.20 -9.38
C GLY A 242 10.57 8.56 -9.87
N VAL A 243 10.03 9.70 -9.46
CA VAL A 243 8.67 10.14 -9.83
C VAL A 243 8.67 10.70 -11.24
N ASP A 244 7.64 10.35 -12.03
CA ASP A 244 7.45 10.95 -13.34
C ASP A 244 6.97 12.39 -13.23
N THR A 245 7.65 13.29 -13.90
CA THR A 245 7.34 14.71 -13.88
C THR A 245 6.60 15.19 -15.13
N ILE A 246 6.22 14.28 -16.03
CA ILE A 246 5.50 14.60 -17.26
C ILE A 246 3.99 14.60 -16.99
N GLY A 247 3.27 15.60 -17.48
CA GLY A 247 1.82 15.68 -17.41
C GLY A 247 1.24 15.92 -16.02
N GLN A 248 2.05 16.35 -15.07
CA GLN A 248 1.60 16.66 -13.71
C GLN A 248 0.68 17.88 -13.67
N SER A 249 -0.29 17.85 -12.76
CA SER A 249 -1.12 19.01 -12.45
C SER A 249 -0.34 19.97 -11.54
N PRO A 250 -0.11 21.24 -11.96
CA PRO A 250 0.65 22.17 -11.15
C PRO A 250 -0.16 22.62 -9.92
N ILE A 251 0.48 22.62 -8.76
CA ILE A 251 0.01 23.33 -7.58
C ILE A 251 0.90 24.57 -7.40
N SER A 252 0.30 25.73 -7.23
CA SER A 252 1.01 26.96 -6.88
C SER A 252 0.85 27.22 -5.38
N GLY A 253 1.97 27.34 -4.67
CA GLY A 253 1.97 27.61 -3.23
C GLY A 253 1.57 26.40 -2.39
N VAL A 254 0.68 26.61 -1.43
CA VAL A 254 0.15 25.57 -0.54
C VAL A 254 -1.31 25.30 -0.89
N ALA A 255 -1.63 24.06 -1.23
CA ALA A 255 -3.00 23.60 -1.40
C ALA A 255 -3.57 23.25 -0.02
N PRO A 256 -4.64 23.94 0.46
CA PRO A 256 -5.28 23.57 1.71
C PRO A 256 -5.96 22.20 1.58
N TYR A 257 -5.91 21.42 2.64
CA TYR A 257 -6.61 20.15 2.75
C TYR A 257 -7.41 20.13 4.05
N TRP A 258 -8.63 19.66 3.97
CA TRP A 258 -9.45 19.37 5.13
C TRP A 258 -10.35 18.19 4.88
N ARG A 259 -10.67 17.45 5.94
CA ARG A 259 -11.60 16.34 5.90
C ARG A 259 -12.42 16.31 7.18
N ALA A 260 -13.72 16.10 7.04
CA ALA A 260 -14.61 15.75 8.13
C ALA A 260 -15.30 14.43 7.79
N ALA A 261 -15.43 13.57 8.79
CA ALA A 261 -16.12 12.29 8.64
C ALA A 261 -16.80 11.88 9.95
N ILE A 262 -17.84 11.06 9.81
CA ILE A 262 -18.55 10.43 10.91
C ILE A 262 -18.49 8.92 10.70
N GLU A 263 -18.15 8.19 11.75
CA GLU A 263 -18.05 6.73 11.75
C GLU A 263 -19.09 6.16 12.74
N PRO A 264 -20.39 6.09 12.38
CA PRO A 264 -21.38 5.50 13.25
C PRO A 264 -21.18 3.99 13.36
N ASN A 265 -21.34 3.47 14.57
CA ASN A 265 -21.23 2.04 14.85
C ASN A 265 -22.63 1.44 14.97
N PHE A 266 -22.95 0.47 14.13
CA PHE A 266 -24.24 -0.23 14.11
C PHE A 266 -24.02 -1.71 14.44
N GLY A 267 -23.75 -2.02 15.71
CA GLY A 267 -23.40 -3.37 16.16
C GLY A 267 -22.05 -3.82 15.57
N ASP A 268 -22.07 -4.87 14.75
CA ASP A 268 -20.86 -5.41 14.12
C ASP A 268 -20.43 -4.64 12.84
N HIS A 269 -21.18 -3.59 12.47
CA HIS A 269 -20.93 -2.78 11.28
C HIS A 269 -20.58 -1.32 11.63
N SER A 270 -19.61 -0.77 10.93
CA SER A 270 -19.21 0.64 11.02
C SER A 270 -18.86 1.21 9.65
#